data_b5c91574ecfe2b42a7877c0d09888876
#
_entry.id   b5c91574ecfe2b42a7877c0d09888876
#
_cell.length_a   1.000
_cell.length_b   1.000
_cell.length_c   1.000
_cell.angle_alpha   90.00
_cell.angle_beta   90.00
_cell.angle_gamma   90.00
#
_symmetry.space_group_name_H-M   'P 1'
#
loop_
_entity.id
_entity.type
_entity.pdbx_description
1 polymer ?
#
loop_
_entity_poly.entity_id
_entity_poly.type
_entity_poly.pdbx_seq_one_letter_code
_entity_poly.pdbx_strand_id
1 'polypeptide(L)'
;MNSMSNQTSDNNKRIAKNTLLLYGRLLLTLGVGLYTSRIILQTLGVQDYGVYNVVAGFVSMFSLLTSSLSNAISRFLTFTLGKNDLNELKMVFSTSIIIQMVLSVAVAVITEIIGVWFLNSHLNIPEARMEAANWVFHFAVLSFVITLVGVPFNACIIAHEKMNVFAYIGILDVILKLLIVYLLTATPYDKLIVYAIL
;
A
#
# COMPACT_ATOMS: atom_id res chain seq x y z
N MET A 1 5.66 45.54 1.36
CA MET A 1 5.59 44.80 0.10
C MET A 1 6.65 43.69 -0.04
N ASN A 2 7.88 43.84 0.50
CA ASN A 2 8.95 42.83 0.39
C ASN A 2 8.71 41.52 1.18
N SER A 3 7.95 41.52 2.27
CA SER A 3 7.72 40.31 3.08
C SER A 3 6.77 39.30 2.38
N MET A 4 5.76 39.77 1.65
CA MET A 4 4.84 38.89 0.91
C MET A 4 5.51 38.25 -0.28
N SER A 5 6.40 38.94 -1.00
CA SER A 5 7.12 38.38 -2.14
C SER A 5 8.12 37.30 -1.72
N ASN A 6 8.78 37.45 -0.58
CA ASN A 6 9.68 36.42 -0.04
C ASN A 6 8.92 35.18 0.44
N GLN A 7 7.79 35.33 1.11
CA GLN A 7 6.94 34.20 1.52
C GLN A 7 6.42 33.40 0.33
N THR A 8 6.01 34.05 -0.75
CA THR A 8 5.55 33.40 -1.98
C THR A 8 6.70 32.63 -2.66
N SER A 9 7.91 33.22 -2.71
CA SER A 9 9.10 32.58 -3.26
C SER A 9 9.49 31.32 -2.47
N ASP A 10 9.47 31.38 -1.14
CA ASP A 10 9.83 30.22 -0.30
C ASP A 10 8.78 29.11 -0.36
N ASN A 11 7.50 29.44 -0.43
CA ASN A 11 6.43 28.49 -0.66
C ASN A 11 6.57 27.79 -2.02
N ASN A 12 6.86 28.53 -3.08
CA ASN A 12 7.06 27.98 -4.41
C ASN A 12 8.27 27.04 -4.48
N LYS A 13 9.39 27.37 -3.81
CA LYS A 13 10.57 26.49 -3.68
C LYS A 13 10.24 25.22 -2.92
N ARG A 14 9.46 25.32 -1.84
CA ARG A 14 9.00 24.15 -1.05
C ARG A 14 8.11 23.24 -1.87
N ILE A 15 7.15 23.80 -2.61
CA ILE A 15 6.26 23.04 -3.51
C ILE A 15 7.07 22.37 -4.62
N ALA A 16 7.96 23.11 -5.28
CA ALA A 16 8.80 22.58 -6.34
C ALA A 16 9.70 21.42 -5.85
N LYS A 17 10.34 21.57 -4.68
CA LYS A 17 11.15 20.53 -4.06
C LYS A 17 10.31 19.28 -3.74
N ASN A 18 9.14 19.45 -3.14
CA ASN A 18 8.25 18.33 -2.79
C ASN A 18 7.76 17.61 -4.04
N THR A 19 7.39 18.35 -5.07
CA THR A 19 6.98 17.79 -6.35
C THR A 19 8.11 17.00 -7.02
N LEU A 20 9.33 17.54 -7.05
CA LEU A 20 10.49 16.86 -7.60
C LEU A 20 10.80 15.55 -6.87
N LEU A 21 10.72 15.56 -5.52
CA LEU A 21 10.91 14.37 -4.70
C LEU A 21 9.84 13.30 -4.99
N LEU A 22 8.58 13.70 -5.16
CA LEU A 22 7.50 12.77 -5.49
C LEU A 22 7.67 12.17 -6.88
N TYR A 23 8.07 12.95 -7.89
CA TYR A 23 8.36 12.45 -9.24
C TYR A 23 9.59 11.54 -9.25
N GLY A 24 10.67 11.92 -8.55
CA GLY A 24 11.86 11.08 -8.41
C GLY A 24 11.53 9.72 -7.79
N ARG A 25 10.73 9.72 -6.71
CA ARG A 25 10.22 8.50 -6.10
C ARG A 25 9.39 7.67 -7.09
N LEU A 26 8.48 8.29 -7.84
CA LEU A 26 7.63 7.60 -8.81
C LEU A 26 8.48 6.89 -9.86
N LEU A 27 9.45 7.58 -10.45
CA LEU A 27 10.35 7.02 -11.45
C LEU A 27 11.19 5.86 -10.89
N LEU A 28 11.73 6.00 -9.67
CA LEU A 28 12.46 4.93 -8.99
C LEU A 28 11.56 3.71 -8.75
N THR A 29 10.35 3.92 -8.23
CA THR A 29 9.40 2.83 -7.97
C THR A 29 8.99 2.12 -9.25
N LEU A 30 8.75 2.85 -10.35
CA LEU A 30 8.44 2.27 -11.65
C LEU A 30 9.63 1.48 -12.22
N GLY A 31 10.83 2.05 -12.19
CA GLY A 31 12.04 1.39 -12.71
C GLY A 31 12.35 0.09 -11.96
N VAL A 32 12.33 0.14 -10.62
CA VAL A 32 12.54 -1.04 -9.80
C VAL A 32 11.38 -2.03 -9.93
N GLY A 33 10.14 -1.55 -10.03
CA GLY A 33 8.98 -2.41 -10.26
C GLY A 33 9.09 -3.21 -11.56
N LEU A 34 9.51 -2.60 -12.66
CA LEU A 34 9.74 -3.30 -13.93
C LEU A 34 10.88 -4.32 -13.82
N TYR A 35 11.97 -3.95 -13.16
CA TYR A 35 13.11 -4.84 -12.96
C TYR A 35 12.72 -6.05 -12.08
N THR A 36 12.06 -5.81 -10.96
CA THR A 36 11.63 -6.87 -10.03
C THR A 36 10.58 -7.79 -10.66
N SER A 37 9.60 -7.25 -11.40
CA SER A 37 8.59 -8.06 -12.10
C SER A 37 9.22 -9.06 -13.07
N ARG A 38 10.29 -8.65 -13.78
CA ARG A 38 11.02 -9.53 -14.68
C ARG A 38 11.67 -10.70 -13.92
N ILE A 39 12.35 -10.40 -12.80
CA ILE A 39 13.04 -11.44 -12.02
C ILE A 39 12.01 -12.38 -11.36
N ILE A 40 10.93 -11.84 -10.82
CA ILE A 40 9.86 -12.64 -10.22
C ILE A 40 9.26 -13.59 -11.26
N LEU A 41 8.95 -13.09 -12.47
CA LEU A 41 8.45 -13.92 -13.55
C LEU A 41 9.44 -15.04 -13.94
N GLN A 42 10.74 -14.76 -14.00
CA GLN A 42 11.76 -15.77 -14.28
C GLN A 42 11.92 -16.79 -13.16
N THR A 43 11.69 -16.37 -11.91
CA THR A 43 11.90 -17.21 -10.72
C THR A 43 10.68 -18.09 -10.40
N LEU A 44 9.47 -17.55 -10.52
CA LEU A 44 8.20 -18.26 -10.30
C LEU A 44 7.78 -19.07 -11.54
N GLY A 45 8.14 -18.58 -12.73
CA GLY A 45 7.56 -19.06 -13.99
C GLY A 45 6.19 -18.45 -14.29
N VAL A 46 5.74 -18.65 -15.53
CA VAL A 46 4.50 -18.01 -16.04
C VAL A 46 3.27 -18.46 -15.26
N GLN A 47 3.22 -19.72 -14.88
CA GLN A 47 2.05 -20.31 -14.21
C GLN A 47 1.85 -19.73 -12.80
N ASP A 48 2.87 -19.79 -11.95
CA ASP A 48 2.80 -19.31 -10.57
C ASP A 48 2.67 -17.78 -10.51
N TYR A 49 3.36 -17.08 -11.41
CA TYR A 49 3.20 -15.64 -11.56
C TYR A 49 1.78 -15.26 -12.01
N GLY A 50 1.16 -16.07 -12.87
CA GLY A 50 -0.23 -15.92 -13.28
C GLY A 50 -1.20 -16.10 -12.11
N VAL A 51 -1.03 -17.16 -11.32
CA VAL A 51 -1.84 -17.41 -10.10
C VAL A 51 -1.72 -16.25 -9.14
N TYR A 52 -0.50 -15.81 -8.84
CA TYR A 52 -0.28 -14.65 -7.95
C TYR A 52 -1.00 -13.39 -8.45
N ASN A 53 -0.86 -13.06 -9.75
CA ASN A 53 -1.48 -11.84 -10.30
C ASN A 53 -3.02 -11.89 -10.27
N VAL A 54 -3.62 -13.05 -10.51
CA VAL A 54 -5.08 -13.20 -10.43
C VAL A 54 -5.56 -12.98 -8.99
N VAL A 55 -4.91 -13.61 -8.02
CA VAL A 55 -5.24 -13.49 -6.60
C VAL A 55 -5.00 -12.06 -6.09
N ALA A 56 -3.82 -11.50 -6.36
CA ALA A 56 -3.48 -10.14 -5.97
C ALA A 56 -4.37 -9.10 -6.67
N GLY A 57 -4.74 -9.35 -7.94
CA GLY A 57 -5.67 -8.54 -8.71
C GLY A 57 -7.05 -8.46 -8.07
N PHE A 58 -7.58 -9.59 -7.59
CA PHE A 58 -8.84 -9.61 -6.86
C PHE A 58 -8.79 -8.75 -5.59
N VAL A 59 -7.73 -8.90 -4.79
CA VAL A 59 -7.56 -8.10 -3.57
C VAL A 59 -7.34 -6.61 -3.89
N SER A 60 -6.64 -6.29 -4.99
CA SER A 60 -6.37 -4.90 -5.39
C SER A 60 -7.62 -4.10 -5.77
N MET A 61 -8.74 -4.74 -6.11
CA MET A 61 -10.01 -4.06 -6.35
C MET A 61 -10.48 -3.25 -5.13
N PHE A 62 -10.13 -3.71 -3.93
CA PHE A 62 -10.46 -2.99 -2.70
C PHE A 62 -9.58 -1.76 -2.44
N SER A 63 -8.54 -1.52 -3.23
CA SER A 63 -7.66 -0.35 -3.09
C SER A 63 -8.39 0.99 -3.28
N LEU A 64 -9.49 1.00 -4.02
CA LEU A 64 -10.36 2.18 -4.15
C LEU A 64 -10.93 2.64 -2.81
N LEU A 65 -11.21 1.69 -1.89
CA LEU A 65 -11.67 2.00 -0.55
C LEU A 65 -10.59 2.75 0.24
N THR A 66 -9.34 2.32 0.16
CA THR A 66 -8.23 2.94 0.90
C THR A 66 -8.01 4.39 0.49
N SER A 67 -8.05 4.70 -0.79
CA SER A 67 -7.86 6.07 -1.29
C SER A 67 -9.01 7.00 -0.88
N SER A 68 -10.24 6.54 -0.98
CA SER A 68 -11.42 7.31 -0.58
C SER A 68 -11.42 7.62 0.92
N LEU A 69 -11.09 6.61 1.74
CA LEU A 69 -10.99 6.76 3.20
C LEU A 69 -9.83 7.69 3.60
N SER A 70 -8.67 7.55 2.96
CA SER A 70 -7.52 8.41 3.20
C SER A 70 -7.84 9.88 2.92
N ASN A 71 -8.52 10.16 1.81
CA ASN A 71 -8.94 11.52 1.45
C ASN A 71 -9.93 12.09 2.46
N ALA A 72 -10.92 11.29 2.91
CA ALA A 72 -11.87 11.72 3.92
C ALA A 72 -11.19 12.05 5.25
N ILE A 73 -10.36 11.14 5.78
CA ILE A 73 -9.64 11.31 7.04
C ILE A 73 -8.69 12.51 6.95
N SER A 74 -7.92 12.63 5.85
CA SER A 74 -7.00 13.74 5.64
C SER A 74 -7.73 15.10 5.69
N ARG A 75 -8.92 15.18 5.08
CA ARG A 75 -9.73 16.39 5.09
C ARG A 75 -10.17 16.79 6.51
N PHE A 76 -10.62 15.84 7.32
CA PHE A 76 -10.99 16.11 8.73
C PHE A 76 -9.77 16.52 9.56
N LEU A 77 -8.65 15.83 9.40
CA LEU A 77 -7.41 16.18 10.11
C LEU A 77 -6.89 17.56 9.72
N THR A 78 -6.91 17.93 8.44
CA THR A 78 -6.49 19.26 7.96
C THR A 78 -7.38 20.35 8.53
N PHE A 79 -8.70 20.10 8.61
CA PHE A 79 -9.65 21.06 9.18
C PHE A 79 -9.39 21.30 10.67
N THR A 80 -9.18 20.24 11.45
CA THR A 80 -8.88 20.35 12.89
C THR A 80 -7.50 20.96 13.16
N LEU A 81 -6.52 20.69 12.30
CA LEU A 81 -5.21 21.38 12.36
C LEU A 81 -5.36 22.90 12.17
N GLY A 82 -6.22 23.34 11.26
CA GLY A 82 -6.51 24.75 11.02
C GLY A 82 -7.15 25.46 12.22
N LYS A 83 -7.87 24.73 13.07
CA LYS A 83 -8.44 25.26 14.33
C LYS A 83 -7.44 25.41 15.47
N ASN A 84 -6.23 24.84 15.36
CA ASN A 84 -5.23 24.73 16.42
C ASN A 84 -5.73 24.05 17.73
N ASP A 85 -6.75 23.19 17.64
CA ASP A 85 -7.25 22.42 18.77
C ASP A 85 -6.62 21.01 18.77
N LEU A 86 -5.60 20.85 19.60
CA LEU A 86 -4.88 19.57 19.74
C LEU A 86 -5.73 18.45 20.33
N ASN A 87 -6.75 18.78 21.14
CA ASN A 87 -7.62 17.77 21.73
C ASN A 87 -8.59 17.24 20.70
N GLU A 88 -9.20 18.12 19.90
CA GLU A 88 -10.06 17.73 18.77
C GLU A 88 -9.25 16.93 17.75
N LEU A 89 -8.01 17.32 17.43
CA LEU A 89 -7.13 16.61 16.52
C LEU A 89 -6.83 15.17 16.98
N LYS A 90 -6.49 14.98 18.26
CA LYS A 90 -6.26 13.66 18.87
C LYS A 90 -7.52 12.81 18.82
N MET A 91 -8.67 13.38 19.11
CA MET A 91 -9.95 12.69 19.08
C MET A 91 -10.29 12.22 17.67
N VAL A 92 -10.17 13.08 16.66
CA VAL A 92 -10.42 12.73 15.25
C VAL A 92 -9.46 11.62 14.78
N PHE A 93 -8.17 11.72 15.11
CA PHE A 93 -7.18 10.71 14.74
C PHE A 93 -7.46 9.36 15.40
N SER A 94 -7.70 9.35 16.73
CA SER A 94 -8.01 8.11 17.47
C SER A 94 -9.30 7.46 16.99
N THR A 95 -10.34 8.24 16.77
CA THR A 95 -11.61 7.75 16.20
C THR A 95 -11.42 7.16 14.82
N SER A 96 -10.60 7.80 13.98
CA SER A 96 -10.27 7.28 12.64
C SER A 96 -9.58 5.93 12.70
N ILE A 97 -8.66 5.71 13.66
CA ILE A 97 -8.00 4.41 13.86
C ILE A 97 -9.03 3.34 14.27
N ILE A 98 -9.92 3.65 15.22
CA ILE A 98 -10.92 2.69 15.69
C ILE A 98 -11.88 2.30 14.56
N ILE A 99 -12.38 3.28 13.81
CA ILE A 99 -13.25 3.02 12.66
C ILE A 99 -12.53 2.17 11.62
N GLN A 100 -11.24 2.48 11.37
CA GLN A 100 -10.47 1.75 10.38
C GLN A 100 -10.15 0.31 10.80
N MET A 101 -9.93 0.07 12.10
CA MET A 101 -9.78 -1.29 12.63
C MET A 101 -11.07 -2.10 12.48
N VAL A 102 -12.21 -1.55 12.85
CA VAL A 102 -13.50 -2.23 12.69
C VAL A 102 -13.79 -2.53 11.23
N LEU A 103 -13.56 -1.54 10.35
CA LEU A 103 -13.76 -1.71 8.92
C LEU A 103 -12.81 -2.77 8.33
N SER A 104 -11.54 -2.77 8.73
CA SER A 104 -10.56 -3.74 8.23
C SER A 104 -10.92 -5.18 8.61
N VAL A 105 -11.41 -5.40 9.82
CA VAL A 105 -11.92 -6.71 10.26
C VAL A 105 -13.15 -7.12 9.46
N ALA A 106 -14.11 -6.22 9.28
CA ALA A 106 -15.31 -6.50 8.50
C ALA A 106 -14.98 -6.85 7.04
N VAL A 107 -14.10 -6.07 6.41
CA VAL A 107 -13.66 -6.33 5.03
C VAL A 107 -12.87 -7.63 4.95
N ALA A 108 -11.99 -7.93 5.92
CA ALA A 108 -11.25 -9.18 5.96
C ALA A 108 -12.21 -10.39 5.98
N VAL A 109 -13.19 -10.39 6.88
CA VAL A 109 -14.16 -11.50 6.99
C VAL A 109 -14.95 -11.68 5.69
N ILE A 110 -15.44 -10.59 5.10
CA ILE A 110 -16.20 -10.64 3.85
C ILE A 110 -15.31 -11.15 2.71
N THR A 111 -14.08 -10.63 2.61
CA THR A 111 -13.13 -11.01 1.55
C THR A 111 -12.72 -12.47 1.71
N GLU A 112 -12.46 -12.97 2.93
CA GLU A 112 -12.14 -14.37 3.17
C GLU A 112 -13.29 -15.30 2.76
N ILE A 113 -14.51 -15.01 3.17
CA ILE A 113 -15.68 -15.87 2.86
C ILE A 113 -15.93 -15.89 1.34
N ILE A 114 -16.03 -14.72 0.72
CA ILE A 114 -16.37 -14.61 -0.71
C ILE A 114 -15.18 -15.03 -1.57
N GLY A 115 -13.97 -14.62 -1.20
CA GLY A 115 -12.78 -14.82 -2.01
C GLY A 115 -12.32 -16.28 -2.02
N VAL A 116 -12.35 -16.98 -0.88
CA VAL A 116 -12.04 -18.43 -0.84
C VAL A 116 -13.05 -19.22 -1.66
N TRP A 117 -14.35 -18.90 -1.53
CA TRP A 117 -15.37 -19.52 -2.37
C TRP A 117 -15.13 -19.26 -3.87
N PHE A 118 -14.87 -18.01 -4.23
CA PHE A 118 -14.63 -17.62 -5.63
C PHE A 118 -13.36 -18.29 -6.19
N LEU A 119 -12.28 -18.30 -5.42
CA LEU A 119 -11.01 -18.90 -5.81
C LEU A 119 -11.14 -20.40 -6.10
N ASN A 120 -11.85 -21.13 -5.22
CA ASN A 120 -11.98 -22.57 -5.34
C ASN A 120 -13.08 -23.02 -6.33
N SER A 121 -14.06 -22.16 -6.66
CA SER A 121 -15.22 -22.54 -7.48
C SER A 121 -15.19 -21.95 -8.88
N HIS A 122 -14.54 -20.80 -9.11
CA HIS A 122 -14.65 -20.03 -10.36
C HIS A 122 -13.32 -19.80 -11.07
N LEU A 123 -12.18 -20.00 -10.39
CA LEU A 123 -10.87 -19.82 -11.02
C LEU A 123 -10.33 -21.14 -11.53
N ASN A 124 -9.86 -21.14 -12.79
CA ASN A 124 -9.18 -22.27 -13.40
C ASN A 124 -7.70 -22.32 -12.94
N ILE A 125 -7.50 -22.69 -11.67
CA ILE A 125 -6.17 -22.92 -11.12
C ILE A 125 -5.88 -24.43 -11.16
N PRO A 126 -4.70 -24.87 -11.62
CA PRO A 126 -4.33 -26.28 -11.59
C PRO A 126 -4.41 -26.86 -10.17
N GLU A 127 -4.98 -28.05 -10.02
CA GLU A 127 -5.18 -28.70 -8.71
C GLU A 127 -3.90 -28.77 -7.88
N ALA A 128 -2.76 -29.04 -8.53
CA ALA A 128 -1.45 -29.08 -7.87
C ALA A 128 -0.99 -27.74 -7.27
N ARG A 129 -1.62 -26.63 -7.67
CA ARG A 129 -1.30 -25.26 -7.19
C ARG A 129 -2.41 -24.61 -6.36
N MET A 130 -3.54 -25.31 -6.19
CA MET A 130 -4.69 -24.77 -5.47
C MET A 130 -4.38 -24.46 -4.00
N GLU A 131 -3.61 -25.31 -3.33
CA GLU A 131 -3.19 -25.08 -1.94
C GLU A 131 -2.30 -23.84 -1.83
N ALA A 132 -1.31 -23.71 -2.73
CA ALA A 132 -0.44 -22.53 -2.76
C ALA A 132 -1.24 -21.25 -3.08
N ALA A 133 -2.23 -21.30 -3.97
CA ALA A 133 -3.09 -20.18 -4.31
C ALA A 133 -3.95 -19.73 -3.12
N ASN A 134 -4.46 -20.64 -2.29
CA ASN A 134 -5.18 -20.33 -1.07
C ASN A 134 -4.25 -19.61 -0.06
N TRP A 135 -3.02 -20.10 0.13
CA TRP A 135 -2.03 -19.40 0.97
C TRP A 135 -1.73 -17.99 0.48
N VAL A 136 -1.49 -17.82 -0.83
CA VAL A 136 -1.30 -16.50 -1.46
C VAL A 136 -2.48 -15.58 -1.16
N PHE A 137 -3.70 -16.12 -1.26
CA PHE A 137 -4.92 -15.35 -0.99
C PHE A 137 -4.99 -14.87 0.46
N HIS A 138 -4.77 -15.76 1.43
CA HIS A 138 -4.77 -15.37 2.85
C HIS A 138 -3.72 -14.32 3.18
N PHE A 139 -2.50 -14.45 2.64
CA PHE A 139 -1.46 -13.43 2.83
C PHE A 139 -1.79 -12.12 2.13
N ALA A 140 -2.40 -12.16 0.95
CA ALA A 140 -2.85 -10.95 0.25
C ALA A 140 -3.96 -10.22 1.04
N VAL A 141 -4.92 -10.95 1.62
CA VAL A 141 -5.95 -10.37 2.50
C VAL A 141 -5.32 -9.77 3.76
N LEU A 142 -4.38 -10.47 4.39
CA LEU A 142 -3.66 -9.96 5.57
C LEU A 142 -2.89 -8.67 5.24
N SER A 143 -2.17 -8.64 4.13
CA SER A 143 -1.45 -7.46 3.63
C SER A 143 -2.40 -6.28 3.39
N PHE A 144 -3.58 -6.56 2.82
CA PHE A 144 -4.60 -5.54 2.61
C PHE A 144 -5.18 -4.99 3.93
N VAL A 145 -5.42 -5.85 4.92
CA VAL A 145 -5.85 -5.44 6.28
C VAL A 145 -4.83 -4.50 6.91
N ILE A 146 -3.54 -4.84 6.85
CA ILE A 146 -2.44 -3.99 7.35
C ILE A 146 -2.45 -2.64 6.64
N THR A 147 -2.64 -2.64 5.32
CA THR A 147 -2.74 -1.41 4.52
C THR A 147 -3.93 -0.55 4.94
N LEU A 148 -5.10 -1.15 5.19
CA LEU A 148 -6.29 -0.45 5.70
C LEU A 148 -6.04 0.21 7.06
N VAL A 149 -5.44 -0.50 7.99
CA VAL A 149 -5.08 0.05 9.31
C VAL A 149 -4.06 1.19 9.18
N GLY A 150 -3.22 1.17 8.15
CA GLY A 150 -2.25 2.22 7.83
C GLY A 150 -2.85 3.52 7.30
N VAL A 151 -4.10 3.52 6.82
CA VAL A 151 -4.75 4.68 6.18
C VAL A 151 -4.76 5.95 7.04
N PRO A 152 -5.12 5.95 8.35
CA PRO A 152 -5.10 7.15 9.18
C PRO A 152 -3.71 7.77 9.33
N PHE A 153 -2.66 6.93 9.37
CA PHE A 153 -1.27 7.42 9.46
C PHE A 153 -0.85 8.11 8.17
N ASN A 154 -1.19 7.55 7.00
CA ASN A 154 -0.96 8.18 5.71
C ASN A 154 -1.71 9.52 5.60
N ALA A 155 -2.97 9.54 6.00
CA ALA A 155 -3.79 10.76 6.04
C ALA A 155 -3.19 11.84 6.95
N CYS A 156 -2.63 11.45 8.10
CA CYS A 156 -1.95 12.36 9.01
C CYS A 156 -0.69 12.99 8.40
N ILE A 157 0.13 12.20 7.67
CA ILE A 157 1.30 12.71 6.96
C ILE A 157 0.90 13.74 5.89
N ILE A 158 -0.18 13.46 5.16
CA ILE A 158 -0.71 14.37 4.13
C ILE A 158 -1.24 15.65 4.78
N ALA A 159 -2.02 15.55 5.85
CA ALA A 159 -2.58 16.69 6.55
C ALA A 159 -1.51 17.64 7.11
N HIS A 160 -0.36 17.11 7.53
CA HIS A 160 0.79 17.89 8.00
C HIS A 160 1.74 18.34 6.87
N GLU A 161 1.41 18.08 5.61
CA GLU A 161 2.24 18.41 4.43
C GLU A 161 3.67 17.85 4.49
N LYS A 162 3.91 16.77 5.24
CA LYS A 162 5.23 16.16 5.40
C LYS A 162 5.56 15.20 4.24
N MET A 163 5.55 15.71 3.00
CA MET A 163 5.76 14.91 1.78
C MET A 163 7.15 14.26 1.69
N ASN A 164 8.16 14.81 2.38
CA ASN A 164 9.47 14.20 2.49
C ASN A 164 9.44 12.81 3.16
N VAL A 165 8.52 12.58 4.09
CA VAL A 165 8.34 11.28 4.74
C VAL A 165 7.97 10.21 3.71
N PHE A 166 7.08 10.53 2.75
CA PHE A 166 6.75 9.62 1.66
C PHE A 166 7.95 9.29 0.76
N ALA A 167 8.87 10.25 0.55
CA ALA A 167 10.08 10.00 -0.22
C ALA A 167 10.99 8.98 0.49
N TYR A 168 11.20 9.12 1.80
CA TYR A 168 12.01 8.18 2.58
C TYR A 168 11.38 6.79 2.66
N ILE A 169 10.06 6.72 2.93
CA ILE A 169 9.32 5.45 2.93
C ILE A 169 9.41 4.79 1.53
N GLY A 170 9.31 5.58 0.46
CA GLY A 170 9.41 5.05 -0.89
C GLY A 170 10.79 4.49 -1.24
N ILE A 171 11.87 5.08 -0.74
CA ILE A 171 13.23 4.54 -0.90
C ILE A 171 13.36 3.22 -0.13
N LEU A 172 12.85 3.19 1.10
CA LEU A 172 12.85 1.97 1.92
C LEU A 172 12.07 0.84 1.22
N ASP A 173 10.88 1.14 0.68
CA ASP A 173 10.06 0.19 -0.10
C ASP A 173 10.83 -0.40 -1.29
N VAL A 174 11.55 0.44 -2.03
CA VAL A 174 12.40 -0.01 -3.15
C VAL A 174 13.51 -0.96 -2.69
N ILE A 175 14.19 -0.63 -1.58
CA ILE A 175 15.25 -1.48 -1.02
C ILE A 175 14.66 -2.82 -0.56
N LEU A 176 13.52 -2.80 0.14
CA LEU A 176 12.84 -4.01 0.59
C LEU A 176 12.38 -4.89 -0.58
N LYS A 177 11.85 -4.31 -1.64
CA LYS A 177 11.48 -5.06 -2.86
C LYS A 177 12.65 -5.76 -3.51
N LEU A 178 13.81 -5.11 -3.60
CA LEU A 178 15.02 -5.73 -4.12
C LEU A 178 15.51 -6.86 -3.21
N LEU A 179 15.44 -6.67 -1.89
CA LEU A 179 15.81 -7.68 -0.91
C LEU A 179 14.87 -8.90 -0.99
N ILE A 180 13.56 -8.69 -1.12
CA ILE A 180 12.56 -9.75 -1.32
C ILE A 180 12.89 -10.58 -2.54
N VAL A 181 13.18 -9.93 -3.67
CA VAL A 181 13.53 -10.62 -4.92
C VAL A 181 14.81 -11.44 -4.76
N TYR A 182 15.82 -10.90 -4.07
CA TYR A 182 17.06 -11.63 -3.80
C TYR A 182 16.82 -12.85 -2.89
N LEU A 183 16.04 -12.69 -1.82
CA LEU A 183 15.65 -13.79 -0.93
C LEU A 183 14.87 -14.87 -1.67
N LEU A 184 13.94 -14.46 -2.53
CA LEU A 184 13.14 -15.38 -3.33
C LEU A 184 13.99 -16.26 -4.26
N THR A 185 15.04 -15.69 -4.87
CA THR A 185 15.95 -16.45 -5.73
C THR A 185 16.82 -17.46 -4.96
N ALA A 186 17.15 -17.15 -3.70
CA ALA A 186 18.01 -17.96 -2.83
C ALA A 186 17.27 -19.07 -2.08
N THR A 187 15.93 -19.02 -2.02
CA THR A 187 15.11 -19.92 -1.19
C THR A 187 14.86 -21.27 -1.90
N PRO A 188 15.03 -22.42 -1.19
CA PRO A 188 14.75 -23.76 -1.73
C PRO A 188 13.27 -24.20 -1.61
N TYR A 189 12.44 -23.44 -0.87
CA TYR A 189 11.02 -23.73 -0.64
C TYR A 189 10.11 -23.36 -1.82
N ASP A 190 8.81 -23.65 -1.71
CA ASP A 190 7.84 -23.25 -2.74
C ASP A 190 7.85 -21.73 -2.90
N LYS A 191 8.33 -21.32 -4.08
CA LYS A 191 8.60 -19.92 -4.38
C LYS A 191 7.36 -19.05 -4.38
N LEU A 192 6.18 -19.65 -4.74
CA LEU A 192 4.92 -18.93 -4.77
C LEU A 192 4.46 -18.54 -3.35
N ILE A 193 4.55 -19.48 -2.40
CA ILE A 193 4.18 -19.25 -1.00
C ILE A 193 5.18 -18.27 -0.36
N VAL A 194 6.48 -18.48 -0.59
CA VAL A 194 7.52 -17.58 -0.06
C VAL A 194 7.33 -16.16 -0.55
N TYR A 195 7.00 -15.99 -1.83
CA TYR A 195 6.75 -14.65 -2.41
C TYR A 195 5.49 -13.98 -1.82
N ALA A 196 4.50 -14.75 -1.41
CA ALA A 196 3.30 -14.22 -0.78
C ALA A 196 3.52 -13.78 0.67
N ILE A 197 4.48 -14.41 1.37
CA ILE A 197 4.85 -14.07 2.77
C ILE A 197 5.75 -12.84 2.83
N LEU A 198 6.65 -12.67 1.87
CA LEU A 198 7.64 -11.58 1.80
C LEU A 198 7.04 -10.29 1.30
#